data_e737645cec67ed59c0e1afaa4e11b38c
#
_entry.id   e737645cec67ed59c0e1afaa4e11b38c
#
_cell.length_a   1.000
_cell.length_b   1.000
_cell.length_c   1.000
_cell.angle_alpha   90.00
_cell.angle_beta   90.00
_cell.angle_gamma   90.00
#
_symmetry.space_group_name_H-M   'P 1'
#
loop_
_entity.id
_entity.type
_entity.pdbx_description
1 polymer ?
#
loop_
_entity_poly.entity_id
_entity_poly.type
_entity_poly.pdbx_seq_one_letter_code
_entity_poly.pdbx_strand_id
1 'polypeptide(L)'
;MTAMTALETVRLLGADQQHILTRAQLIEHGVPSGTIAHRLRPGGPWQRVLPRVICLQSGRLSPHQRLRAALSYAAPKGERPRPGSVLLTGLAVLAEAGLPSAGHPSDVEVVDVLIPAGRRVASRDFVRVHRAPARSTGMPAGFERDDGLWSVGVARALADWAPFAAGSRQFRALCAEAVQGRHCERADLLARLLGGPVATAALPHVQHVADELTCGIYSVAEGEAREVLRRAGLPEPLWNPVLLLDGRFLAVPDAFWPQACVALEIDSRAWHLRPADYERTLTRGNRLQAARLPVVRATPHQLRSDAGPVVRELRTLLATGPHGPYHRITWTRARG
;
A
#
# COMPACT_ATOMS: atom_id res chain seq x y z
N MET A 1 22.39 -29.53 36.72
CA MET A 1 22.00 -28.70 35.55
C MET A 1 23.11 -28.84 34.52
N THR A 2 22.83 -29.53 33.41
CA THR A 2 23.79 -29.74 32.32
C THR A 2 23.98 -28.40 31.60
N ALA A 3 25.21 -27.92 31.43
CA ALA A 3 25.48 -26.70 30.68
C ALA A 3 25.06 -26.88 29.24
N MET A 4 24.20 -25.98 28.73
CA MET A 4 23.77 -25.98 27.33
C MET A 4 24.97 -25.81 26.40
N THR A 5 25.02 -26.58 25.33
CA THR A 5 26.03 -26.39 24.29
C THR A 5 25.79 -25.12 23.50
N ALA A 6 26.86 -24.55 22.91
CA ALA A 6 26.72 -23.35 22.04
C ALA A 6 25.73 -23.56 20.88
N LEU A 7 25.61 -24.79 20.36
CA LEU A 7 24.66 -25.11 19.29
C LEU A 7 23.21 -25.19 19.79
N GLU A 8 22.97 -25.66 20.99
CA GLU A 8 21.64 -25.64 21.61
C GLU A 8 21.18 -24.22 21.89
N THR A 9 22.06 -23.38 22.47
CA THR A 9 21.81 -21.95 22.68
C THR A 9 21.43 -21.24 21.37
N VAL A 10 22.22 -21.48 20.32
CA VAL A 10 21.98 -20.89 18.99
C VAL A 10 20.71 -21.42 18.35
N ARG A 11 20.32 -22.68 18.59
CA ARG A 11 19.06 -23.25 18.10
C ARG A 11 17.84 -22.56 18.75
N LEU A 12 17.89 -22.31 20.05
CA LEU A 12 16.85 -21.60 20.79
C LEU A 12 16.75 -20.13 20.33
N LEU A 13 17.89 -19.43 20.28
CA LEU A 13 17.94 -18.07 19.73
C LEU A 13 17.46 -18.00 18.29
N GLY A 14 17.78 -19.03 17.50
CA GLY A 14 17.32 -19.16 16.12
C GLY A 14 15.80 -19.30 16.01
N ALA A 15 15.16 -20.02 16.92
CA ALA A 15 13.70 -20.15 16.94
C ALA A 15 13.02 -18.78 17.09
N ASP A 16 13.49 -17.94 18.03
CA ASP A 16 12.99 -16.58 18.25
C ASP A 16 13.25 -15.65 17.06
N GLN A 17 14.31 -15.91 16.29
CA GLN A 17 14.69 -15.13 15.11
C GLN A 17 14.38 -15.83 13.79
N GLN A 18 13.43 -16.75 13.78
CA GLN A 18 13.00 -17.48 12.58
C GLN A 18 14.16 -18.17 11.84
N HIS A 19 15.13 -18.64 12.59
CA HIS A 19 16.36 -19.29 12.12
C HIS A 19 17.32 -18.36 11.33
N ILE A 20 17.14 -17.05 11.38
CA ILE A 20 18.03 -16.07 10.74
C ILE A 20 18.96 -15.45 11.77
N LEU A 21 20.24 -15.70 11.65
CA LEU A 21 21.27 -15.15 12.53
C LEU A 21 22.42 -14.54 11.71
N THR A 22 23.08 -13.55 12.28
CA THR A 22 24.33 -13.05 11.71
C THR A 22 25.50 -13.93 12.16
N ARG A 23 26.57 -13.94 11.34
CA ARG A 23 27.81 -14.60 11.75
C ARG A 23 28.36 -14.08 13.09
N ALA A 24 28.18 -12.79 13.37
CA ALA A 24 28.60 -12.18 14.63
C ALA A 24 27.85 -12.80 15.82
N GLN A 25 26.53 -12.93 15.73
CA GLN A 25 25.73 -13.57 16.78
C GLN A 25 26.14 -15.04 17.01
N LEU A 26 26.42 -15.79 15.94
CA LEU A 26 26.89 -17.16 16.08
C LEU A 26 28.22 -17.25 16.87
N ILE A 27 29.16 -16.36 16.60
CA ILE A 27 30.46 -16.28 17.27
C ILE A 27 30.26 -15.81 18.72
N GLU A 28 29.44 -14.79 18.95
CA GLU A 28 29.11 -14.28 20.29
C GLU A 28 28.54 -15.37 21.20
N HIS A 29 27.73 -16.28 20.64
CA HIS A 29 27.18 -17.44 21.36
C HIS A 29 28.09 -18.67 21.33
N GLY A 30 29.38 -18.49 21.07
CA GLY A 30 30.41 -19.52 21.23
C GLY A 30 30.48 -20.54 20.09
N VAL A 31 29.88 -20.33 18.94
CA VAL A 31 30.02 -21.25 17.79
C VAL A 31 31.33 -20.97 17.06
N PRO A 32 32.26 -21.97 17.02
CA PRO A 32 33.57 -21.79 16.38
C PRO A 32 33.40 -21.50 14.87
N SER A 33 34.29 -20.65 14.32
CA SER A 33 34.30 -20.32 12.90
C SER A 33 34.40 -21.54 11.97
N GLY A 34 35.16 -22.57 12.39
CA GLY A 34 35.27 -23.84 11.68
C GLY A 34 33.95 -24.60 11.63
N THR A 35 33.18 -24.61 12.73
CA THR A 35 31.85 -25.22 12.80
C THR A 35 30.85 -24.47 11.88
N ILE A 36 30.91 -23.14 11.87
CA ILE A 36 30.06 -22.32 10.95
C ILE A 36 30.42 -22.68 9.51
N ALA A 37 31.67 -22.72 9.14
CA ALA A 37 32.12 -23.07 7.80
C ALA A 37 31.69 -24.49 7.39
N HIS A 38 31.83 -25.45 8.28
CA HIS A 38 31.43 -26.85 8.08
C HIS A 38 29.92 -26.97 7.83
N ARG A 39 29.08 -26.25 8.58
CA ARG A 39 27.63 -26.28 8.43
C ARG A 39 27.12 -25.56 7.18
N LEU A 40 27.90 -24.60 6.66
CA LEU A 40 27.59 -23.83 5.43
C LEU A 40 28.13 -24.48 4.15
N ARG A 41 28.77 -25.66 4.21
CA ARG A 41 29.25 -26.38 3.03
C ARG A 41 28.07 -26.80 2.12
N PRO A 42 28.29 -27.04 0.81
CA PRO A 42 27.26 -27.60 -0.06
C PRO A 42 26.65 -28.88 0.54
N GLY A 43 25.32 -28.97 0.61
CA GLY A 43 24.60 -30.05 1.30
C GLY A 43 24.60 -29.97 2.82
N GLY A 44 25.19 -28.95 3.42
CA GLY A 44 25.14 -28.72 4.86
C GLY A 44 23.76 -28.24 5.36
N PRO A 45 23.54 -28.27 6.70
CA PRO A 45 22.24 -27.92 7.27
C PRO A 45 21.96 -26.41 7.32
N TRP A 46 22.94 -25.57 7.04
CA TRP A 46 22.83 -24.11 7.06
C TRP A 46 23.06 -23.53 5.67
N GLN A 47 22.47 -22.36 5.40
CA GLN A 47 22.69 -21.65 4.14
C GLN A 47 23.06 -20.18 4.38
N ARG A 48 23.96 -19.65 3.54
CA ARG A 48 24.25 -18.22 3.49
C ARG A 48 23.17 -17.53 2.66
N VAL A 49 22.39 -16.65 3.30
CA VAL A 49 21.28 -15.95 2.65
C VAL A 49 21.75 -14.62 2.02
N LEU A 50 22.54 -13.88 2.78
CA LEU A 50 23.11 -12.58 2.42
C LEU A 50 24.52 -12.48 3.02
N PRO A 51 25.36 -11.53 2.62
CA PRO A 51 26.63 -11.30 3.29
C PRO A 51 26.43 -11.22 4.82
N ARG A 52 27.19 -12.06 5.58
CA ARG A 52 27.13 -12.20 7.05
C ARG A 52 25.79 -12.67 7.66
N VAL A 53 24.76 -12.92 6.87
CA VAL A 53 23.46 -13.45 7.33
C VAL A 53 23.32 -14.92 6.94
N ILE A 54 23.00 -15.73 7.92
CA ILE A 54 22.95 -17.19 7.85
C ILE A 54 21.55 -17.64 8.28
N CYS A 55 20.95 -18.52 7.49
CA CYS A 55 19.78 -19.27 7.89
C CYS A 55 20.21 -20.63 8.45
N LEU A 56 19.73 -20.97 9.65
CA LEU A 56 20.08 -22.21 10.36
C LEU A 56 19.33 -23.45 9.83
N GLN A 57 18.76 -23.34 8.66
CA GLN A 57 18.11 -24.44 7.94
C GLN A 57 18.46 -24.34 6.45
N SER A 58 18.30 -25.43 5.75
CA SER A 58 18.37 -25.51 4.29
C SER A 58 16.96 -25.35 3.68
N GLY A 59 16.91 -25.12 2.36
CA GLY A 59 15.65 -24.97 1.63
C GLY A 59 15.22 -23.54 1.38
N ARG A 60 13.99 -23.39 0.86
CA ARG A 60 13.45 -22.07 0.48
C ARG A 60 13.14 -21.26 1.73
N LEU A 61 13.51 -19.98 1.70
CA LEU A 61 13.19 -19.05 2.78
C LEU A 61 11.70 -18.73 2.80
N SER A 62 11.11 -18.65 4.00
CA SER A 62 9.77 -18.08 4.16
C SER A 62 9.78 -16.56 3.93
N PRO A 63 8.64 -15.94 3.65
CA PRO A 63 8.54 -14.48 3.55
C PRO A 63 9.13 -13.77 4.77
N HIS A 64 8.76 -14.19 5.97
CA HIS A 64 9.28 -13.61 7.22
C HIS A 64 10.79 -13.80 7.39
N GLN A 65 11.34 -14.94 6.96
CA GLN A 65 12.79 -15.13 6.95
C GLN A 65 13.50 -14.17 6.02
N ARG A 66 12.90 -13.86 4.86
CA ARG A 66 13.45 -12.87 3.93
C ARG A 66 13.43 -11.47 4.54
N LEU A 67 12.33 -11.06 5.20
CA LEU A 67 12.23 -9.76 5.89
C LEU A 67 13.30 -9.64 6.99
N ARG A 68 13.42 -10.65 7.86
CA ARG A 68 14.42 -10.67 8.93
C ARG A 68 15.86 -10.68 8.39
N ALA A 69 16.11 -11.43 7.31
CA ALA A 69 17.41 -11.46 6.67
C ALA A 69 17.79 -10.09 6.08
N ALA A 70 16.84 -9.38 5.45
CA ALA A 70 17.05 -8.05 4.92
C ALA A 70 17.38 -7.03 6.01
N LEU A 71 16.63 -7.03 7.12
CA LEU A 71 16.93 -6.19 8.29
C LEU A 71 18.32 -6.51 8.88
N SER A 72 18.63 -7.79 9.07
CA SER A 72 19.93 -8.23 9.64
C SER A 72 21.11 -7.88 8.73
N TYR A 73 20.88 -7.92 7.40
CA TYR A 73 21.87 -7.49 6.41
C TYR A 73 22.11 -5.98 6.47
N ALA A 74 21.06 -5.19 6.58
CA ALA A 74 21.14 -3.75 6.56
C ALA A 74 21.45 -3.12 7.93
N ALA A 75 21.33 -3.84 9.03
CA ALA A 75 21.72 -3.39 10.36
C ALA A 75 23.23 -3.13 10.50
N PRO A 76 23.71 -2.31 11.44
CA PRO A 76 25.14 -2.18 11.75
C PRO A 76 25.78 -3.54 12.08
N LYS A 77 27.07 -3.68 11.79
CA LYS A 77 27.78 -4.92 12.06
C LYS A 77 27.80 -5.22 13.56
N GLY A 78 27.32 -6.40 13.94
CA GLY A 78 27.26 -6.84 15.33
C GLY A 78 26.05 -6.35 16.12
N GLU A 79 25.22 -5.47 15.54
CA GLU A 79 24.00 -5.00 16.18
C GLU A 79 22.76 -5.76 15.69
N ARG A 80 21.75 -5.82 16.57
CA ARG A 80 20.40 -6.25 16.19
C ARG A 80 19.69 -5.11 15.46
N PRO A 81 18.79 -5.44 14.49
CA PRO A 81 17.89 -4.43 13.91
C PRO A 81 17.09 -3.74 15.00
N ARG A 82 17.03 -2.40 14.95
CA ARG A 82 16.31 -1.58 15.93
C ARG A 82 15.89 -0.24 15.30
N PRO A 83 14.95 0.50 15.91
CA PRO A 83 14.62 1.86 15.49
C PRO A 83 15.88 2.72 15.40
N GLY A 84 15.91 3.57 14.38
CA GLY A 84 17.07 4.42 14.11
C GLY A 84 18.25 3.74 13.41
N SER A 85 18.26 2.39 13.28
CA SER A 85 19.32 1.67 12.56
C SER A 85 18.87 1.12 11.20
N VAL A 86 17.71 0.48 11.13
CA VAL A 86 17.12 -0.08 9.91
C VAL A 86 15.63 -0.35 10.12
N LEU A 87 14.82 -0.12 9.10
CA LEU A 87 13.38 -0.39 9.08
C LEU A 87 12.99 -1.07 7.76
N LEU A 88 11.99 -1.94 7.76
CA LEU A 88 11.32 -2.39 6.56
C LEU A 88 10.51 -1.25 5.94
N THR A 89 10.46 -1.19 4.62
CA THR A 89 9.68 -0.20 3.86
C THR A 89 9.19 -0.79 2.53
N GLY A 90 8.54 0.01 1.70
CA GLY A 90 8.13 -0.37 0.34
C GLY A 90 7.07 -1.46 0.27
N LEU A 91 7.06 -2.21 -0.84
CA LEU A 91 5.99 -3.15 -1.18
C LEU A 91 5.80 -4.26 -0.13
N ALA A 92 6.87 -4.73 0.50
CA ALA A 92 6.79 -5.75 1.53
C ALA A 92 5.94 -5.30 2.74
N VAL A 93 6.09 -4.05 3.16
CA VAL A 93 5.28 -3.48 4.26
C VAL A 93 3.81 -3.37 3.86
N LEU A 94 3.53 -3.00 2.60
CA LEU A 94 2.17 -2.87 2.08
C LEU A 94 1.46 -4.22 1.98
N ALA A 95 2.16 -5.25 1.51
CA ALA A 95 1.64 -6.62 1.46
C ALA A 95 1.33 -7.18 2.85
N GLU A 96 2.23 -6.96 3.80
CA GLU A 96 2.05 -7.37 5.20
C GLU A 96 0.94 -6.58 5.92
N ALA A 97 0.68 -5.33 5.49
CA ALA A 97 -0.46 -4.55 5.98
C ALA A 97 -1.80 -5.00 5.35
N GLY A 98 -1.77 -5.98 4.46
CA GLY A 98 -2.97 -6.57 3.84
C GLY A 98 -3.61 -5.72 2.74
N LEU A 99 -2.87 -4.81 2.10
CA LEU A 99 -3.39 -4.06 0.96
C LEU A 99 -3.55 -5.02 -0.25
N PRO A 100 -4.77 -5.17 -0.80
CA PRO A 100 -5.04 -6.17 -1.85
C PRO A 100 -4.14 -6.05 -3.08
N SER A 101 -3.87 -4.82 -3.53
CA SER A 101 -3.02 -4.59 -4.71
C SER A 101 -1.53 -4.82 -4.45
N ALA A 102 -1.10 -5.01 -3.20
CA ALA A 102 0.26 -5.41 -2.90
C ALA A 102 0.53 -6.90 -3.17
N GLY A 103 -0.54 -7.70 -3.30
CA GLY A 103 -0.44 -9.14 -3.41
C GLY A 103 -0.15 -9.85 -2.09
N HIS A 104 0.13 -11.14 -2.16
CA HIS A 104 0.49 -11.90 -0.97
C HIS A 104 1.96 -11.65 -0.60
N PRO A 105 2.34 -11.60 0.70
CA PRO A 105 3.73 -11.41 1.12
C PRO A 105 4.75 -12.37 0.50
N SER A 106 4.32 -13.61 0.13
CA SER A 106 5.17 -14.58 -0.57
C SER A 106 5.58 -14.17 -1.98
N ASP A 107 4.80 -13.28 -2.61
CA ASP A 107 4.98 -12.88 -4.00
C ASP A 107 5.91 -11.66 -4.13
N VAL A 108 6.27 -11.06 -2.99
CA VAL A 108 7.19 -9.91 -2.95
C VAL A 108 8.61 -10.39 -3.22
N GLU A 109 9.11 -10.10 -4.41
CA GLU A 109 10.46 -10.51 -4.83
C GLU A 109 11.56 -9.67 -4.18
N VAL A 110 11.32 -8.37 -4.00
CA VAL A 110 12.29 -7.41 -3.47
C VAL A 110 11.84 -6.90 -2.11
N VAL A 111 12.70 -7.04 -1.11
CA VAL A 111 12.49 -6.50 0.23
C VAL A 111 13.20 -5.16 0.36
N ASP A 112 12.43 -4.12 0.54
CA ASP A 112 12.92 -2.75 0.70
C ASP A 112 13.24 -2.48 2.17
N VAL A 113 14.41 -1.91 2.44
CA VAL A 113 14.84 -1.49 3.78
C VAL A 113 15.31 -0.04 3.77
N LEU A 114 14.97 0.69 4.82
CA LEU A 114 15.35 2.09 5.04
C LEU A 114 16.46 2.16 6.07
N ILE A 115 17.53 2.88 5.76
CA ILE A 115 18.67 3.13 6.66
C ILE A 115 18.93 4.64 6.84
N PRO A 116 19.64 5.06 7.88
CA PRO A 116 20.05 6.46 8.06
C PRO A 116 20.86 6.99 6.87
N ALA A 117 20.73 8.29 6.58
CA ALA A 117 21.41 8.95 5.46
C ALA A 117 22.95 8.77 5.48
N GLY A 118 23.56 8.80 6.65
CA GLY A 118 25.02 8.67 6.83
C GLY A 118 25.56 7.26 6.64
N ARG A 119 24.69 6.25 6.50
CA ARG A 119 25.13 4.86 6.34
C ARG A 119 25.24 4.47 4.88
N ARG A 120 26.24 3.63 4.57
CA ARG A 120 26.47 3.09 3.22
C ARG A 120 26.34 1.57 3.25
N VAL A 121 25.20 1.09 2.77
CA VAL A 121 24.92 -0.33 2.53
C VAL A 121 24.44 -0.44 1.08
N ALA A 122 25.00 -1.37 0.33
CA ALA A 122 24.59 -1.61 -1.06
C ALA A 122 23.31 -2.45 -1.11
N SER A 123 22.46 -2.19 -2.08
CA SER A 123 21.39 -3.14 -2.45
C SER A 123 22.02 -4.42 -2.96
N ARG A 124 21.47 -5.57 -2.57
CA ARG A 124 22.03 -6.87 -2.92
C ARG A 124 20.99 -7.97 -2.93
N ASP A 125 21.08 -8.85 -3.93
CA ASP A 125 20.16 -9.96 -4.12
C ASP A 125 18.70 -9.47 -4.08
N PHE A 126 17.91 -9.98 -3.18
CA PHE A 126 16.50 -9.56 -3.00
C PHE A 126 16.34 -8.32 -2.08
N VAL A 127 17.41 -7.65 -1.64
CA VAL A 127 17.35 -6.48 -0.74
C VAL A 127 17.63 -5.20 -1.50
N ARG A 128 16.67 -4.28 -1.47
CA ARG A 128 16.83 -2.90 -1.93
C ARG A 128 16.99 -1.97 -0.75
N VAL A 129 18.04 -1.15 -0.77
CA VAL A 129 18.37 -0.26 0.34
C VAL A 129 18.03 1.18 -0.03
N HIS A 130 17.13 1.77 0.76
CA HIS A 130 16.79 3.19 0.72
C HIS A 130 17.55 3.94 1.82
N ARG A 131 17.84 5.21 1.59
CA ARG A 131 18.43 6.09 2.60
C ARG A 131 17.44 7.17 2.99
N ALA A 132 17.30 7.41 4.28
CA ALA A 132 16.53 8.54 4.77
C ALA A 132 17.14 9.85 4.20
N PRO A 133 16.30 10.86 3.84
CA PRO A 133 16.84 12.15 3.38
C PRO A 133 17.72 12.80 4.45
N ALA A 134 18.88 13.34 4.03
CA ALA A 134 19.83 13.98 4.95
C ALA A 134 19.26 15.22 5.70
N ARG A 135 18.25 15.85 5.10
CA ARG A 135 17.58 17.03 5.66
C ARG A 135 16.38 16.72 6.56
N SER A 136 15.99 15.44 6.68
CA SER A 136 14.96 15.02 7.61
C SER A 136 15.55 14.89 9.01
N THR A 137 14.72 14.98 10.05
CA THR A 137 15.08 14.85 11.47
C THR A 137 15.62 13.46 11.86
N GLY A 138 16.23 12.72 10.92
CA GLY A 138 16.77 11.40 11.10
C GLY A 138 15.88 10.28 10.52
N MET A 139 16.05 9.07 11.02
CA MET A 139 15.17 7.94 10.69
C MET A 139 13.75 8.23 11.18
N PRO A 140 12.71 7.89 10.39
CA PRO A 140 11.35 7.98 10.88
C PRO A 140 11.19 7.11 12.14
N ALA A 141 10.26 7.48 13.00
CA ALA A 141 9.81 6.58 14.05
C ALA A 141 9.26 5.31 13.38
N GLY A 142 9.95 4.19 13.59
CA GLY A 142 9.44 2.88 13.20
C GLY A 142 8.55 2.34 14.31
N PHE A 143 7.77 1.34 14.00
CA PHE A 143 7.03 0.56 14.98
C PHE A 143 7.47 -0.91 14.92
N GLU A 144 7.43 -1.56 16.06
CA GLU A 144 7.66 -2.98 16.16
C GLU A 144 6.35 -3.70 15.80
N ARG A 145 6.46 -4.66 14.92
CA ARG A 145 5.36 -5.51 14.52
C ARG A 145 5.23 -6.69 15.50
N ASP A 146 4.11 -7.38 15.46
CA ASP A 146 3.85 -8.55 16.32
C ASP A 146 4.88 -9.67 16.15
N ASP A 147 5.56 -9.73 15.00
CA ASP A 147 6.62 -10.68 14.69
C ASP A 147 8.04 -10.21 15.12
N GLY A 148 8.12 -9.09 15.83
CA GLY A 148 9.38 -8.50 16.31
C GLY A 148 10.24 -7.86 15.21
N LEU A 149 9.65 -7.56 14.04
CA LEU A 149 10.31 -6.85 12.96
C LEU A 149 9.96 -5.35 13.01
N TRP A 150 10.93 -4.52 12.69
CA TRP A 150 10.76 -3.06 12.67
C TRP A 150 10.41 -2.56 11.29
N SER A 151 9.34 -1.80 11.17
CA SER A 151 8.89 -1.23 9.88
C SER A 151 8.47 0.22 9.97
N VAL A 152 8.39 0.88 8.82
CA VAL A 152 7.74 2.19 8.68
C VAL A 152 6.23 2.02 8.54
N GLY A 153 5.47 3.10 8.73
CA GLY A 153 4.03 3.13 8.44
C GLY A 153 3.74 3.10 6.92
N VAL A 154 2.49 2.75 6.58
CA VAL A 154 2.02 2.56 5.19
C VAL A 154 2.27 3.78 4.31
N ALA A 155 1.96 5.00 4.77
CA ALA A 155 2.19 6.22 4.00
C ALA A 155 3.68 6.42 3.65
N ARG A 156 4.57 6.09 4.56
CA ARG A 156 6.01 6.16 4.31
C ARG A 156 6.47 5.04 3.35
N ALA A 157 5.95 3.83 3.50
CA ALA A 157 6.27 2.71 2.62
C ALA A 157 5.88 3.01 1.17
N LEU A 158 4.72 3.62 0.94
CA LEU A 158 4.28 4.10 -0.38
C LEU A 158 5.25 5.17 -0.94
N ALA A 159 5.63 6.16 -0.15
CA ALA A 159 6.54 7.22 -0.58
C ALA A 159 7.93 6.67 -0.95
N ASP A 160 8.48 5.74 -0.18
CA ASP A 160 9.77 5.11 -0.46
C ASP A 160 9.70 4.21 -1.72
N TRP A 161 8.53 3.65 -2.05
CA TRP A 161 8.33 2.81 -3.22
C TRP A 161 7.98 3.61 -4.49
N ALA A 162 7.46 4.83 -4.36
CA ALA A 162 7.06 5.70 -5.47
C ALA A 162 8.12 5.87 -6.58
N PRO A 163 9.44 6.01 -6.31
CA PRO A 163 10.46 6.15 -7.35
C PRO A 163 10.51 4.99 -8.35
N PHE A 164 10.03 3.82 -7.96
CA PHE A 164 10.07 2.59 -8.77
C PHE A 164 8.73 2.25 -9.42
N ALA A 165 7.64 2.80 -8.94
CA ALA A 165 6.31 2.33 -9.27
C ALA A 165 5.26 3.42 -9.54
N ALA A 166 5.57 4.70 -9.37
CA ALA A 166 4.58 5.79 -9.42
C ALA A 166 3.74 5.83 -10.72
N GLY A 167 4.32 5.42 -11.86
CA GLY A 167 3.60 5.32 -13.14
C GLY A 167 2.74 4.08 -13.29
N SER A 168 2.77 3.15 -12.32
CA SER A 168 2.03 1.90 -12.43
C SER A 168 0.59 2.02 -11.92
N ARG A 169 -0.30 1.21 -12.51
CA ARG A 169 -1.67 1.06 -12.03
C ARG A 169 -1.70 0.51 -10.59
N GLN A 170 -0.73 -0.36 -10.26
CA GLN A 170 -0.59 -0.92 -8.92
C GLN A 170 -0.32 0.16 -7.87
N PHE A 171 0.57 1.12 -8.17
CA PHE A 171 0.88 2.21 -7.24
C PHE A 171 -0.35 3.09 -6.96
N ARG A 172 -1.11 3.44 -8.02
CA ARG A 172 -2.38 4.19 -7.86
C ARG A 172 -3.37 3.43 -6.98
N ALA A 173 -3.55 2.12 -7.24
CA ALA A 173 -4.44 1.27 -6.45
C ALA A 173 -4.03 1.24 -4.98
N LEU A 174 -2.75 1.02 -4.70
CA LEU A 174 -2.23 0.97 -3.33
C LEU A 174 -2.40 2.30 -2.58
N CYS A 175 -2.19 3.44 -3.23
CA CYS A 175 -2.43 4.76 -2.62
C CYS A 175 -3.91 4.95 -2.28
N ALA A 176 -4.81 4.55 -3.17
CA ALA A 176 -6.25 4.61 -2.95
C ALA A 176 -6.69 3.66 -1.83
N GLU A 177 -6.26 2.40 -1.87
CA GLU A 177 -6.55 1.39 -0.85
C GLU A 177 -6.06 1.81 0.54
N ALA A 178 -4.86 2.40 0.62
CA ALA A 178 -4.28 2.86 1.87
C ALA A 178 -5.14 3.92 2.58
N VAL A 179 -5.69 4.87 1.81
CA VAL A 179 -6.57 5.91 2.35
C VAL A 179 -7.97 5.36 2.63
N GLN A 180 -8.56 4.62 1.68
CA GLN A 180 -9.90 4.08 1.79
C GLN A 180 -10.03 3.04 2.91
N GLY A 181 -9.00 2.19 3.06
CA GLY A 181 -8.89 1.19 4.12
C GLY A 181 -8.45 1.75 5.48
N ARG A 182 -8.21 3.07 5.57
CA ARG A 182 -7.71 3.75 6.79
C ARG A 182 -6.38 3.20 7.31
N HIS A 183 -5.53 2.70 6.42
CA HIS A 183 -4.17 2.29 6.76
C HIS A 183 -3.25 3.49 6.99
N CYS A 184 -3.61 4.65 6.46
CA CYS A 184 -2.97 5.93 6.74
C CYS A 184 -3.94 7.10 6.51
N GLU A 185 -3.64 8.25 7.11
CA GLU A 185 -4.34 9.50 6.83
C GLU A 185 -3.94 10.04 5.45
N ARG A 186 -4.94 10.53 4.69
CA ARG A 186 -4.70 11.14 3.38
C ARG A 186 -3.68 12.27 3.43
N ALA A 187 -3.78 13.13 4.45
CA ALA A 187 -2.87 14.26 4.61
C ALA A 187 -1.41 13.82 4.82
N ASP A 188 -1.17 12.76 5.61
CA ASP A 188 0.18 12.20 5.82
C ASP A 188 0.72 11.60 4.52
N LEU A 189 -0.10 10.86 3.78
CA LEU A 189 0.31 10.30 2.49
C LEU A 189 0.70 11.39 1.50
N LEU A 190 -0.15 12.42 1.32
CA LEU A 190 0.12 13.55 0.42
C LEU A 190 1.39 14.31 0.82
N ALA A 191 1.56 14.59 2.11
CA ALA A 191 2.75 15.26 2.61
C ALA A 191 4.03 14.48 2.30
N ARG A 192 4.01 13.16 2.40
CA ARG A 192 5.17 12.31 2.11
C ARG A 192 5.44 12.15 0.63
N LEU A 193 4.39 12.00 -0.19
CA LEU A 193 4.52 11.88 -1.63
C LEU A 193 5.06 13.17 -2.26
N LEU A 194 4.57 14.33 -1.83
CA LEU A 194 4.94 15.62 -2.40
C LEU A 194 6.18 16.24 -1.73
N GLY A 195 6.45 15.92 -0.47
CA GLY A 195 7.60 16.43 0.29
C GLY A 195 8.85 15.53 0.25
N GLY A 196 8.74 14.32 -0.30
CA GLY A 196 9.83 13.36 -0.38
C GLY A 196 10.75 13.56 -1.60
N PRO A 197 11.94 12.97 -1.60
CA PRO A 197 12.81 12.94 -2.77
C PRO A 197 12.24 11.98 -3.80
N VAL A 198 11.45 12.51 -4.73
CA VAL A 198 10.93 11.74 -5.88
C VAL A 198 11.87 11.98 -7.06
N ALA A 199 12.26 10.91 -7.77
CA ALA A 199 13.02 11.03 -8.99
C ALA A 199 12.24 11.88 -10.01
N THR A 200 12.90 12.78 -10.72
CA THR A 200 12.27 13.72 -11.67
C THR A 200 11.32 13.02 -12.64
N ALA A 201 11.67 11.83 -13.12
CA ALA A 201 10.83 11.03 -14.02
C ALA A 201 9.54 10.51 -13.36
N ALA A 202 9.51 10.30 -12.04
CA ALA A 202 8.34 9.82 -11.32
C ALA A 202 7.43 10.96 -10.83
N LEU A 203 7.93 12.20 -10.78
CA LEU A 203 7.23 13.36 -10.23
C LEU A 203 5.86 13.61 -10.89
N PRO A 204 5.67 13.58 -12.22
CA PRO A 204 4.36 13.78 -12.84
C PRO A 204 3.33 12.73 -12.41
N HIS A 205 3.76 11.48 -12.25
CA HIS A 205 2.88 10.38 -11.81
C HIS A 205 2.49 10.52 -10.35
N VAL A 206 3.43 10.94 -9.50
CA VAL A 206 3.16 11.20 -8.08
C VAL A 206 2.19 12.38 -7.93
N GLN A 207 2.39 13.46 -8.71
CA GLN A 207 1.47 14.59 -8.74
C GLN A 207 0.07 14.19 -9.19
N HIS A 208 -0.03 13.37 -10.25
CA HIS A 208 -1.30 12.86 -10.72
C HIS A 208 -2.07 12.08 -9.64
N VAL A 209 -1.39 11.16 -8.94
CA VAL A 209 -2.01 10.41 -7.82
C VAL A 209 -2.39 11.35 -6.67
N ALA A 210 -1.56 12.34 -6.35
CA ALA A 210 -1.86 13.32 -5.32
C ALA A 210 -3.10 14.18 -5.67
N ASP A 211 -3.25 14.57 -6.94
CA ASP A 211 -4.43 15.29 -7.43
C ASP A 211 -5.69 14.44 -7.32
N GLU A 212 -5.62 13.15 -7.69
CA GLU A 212 -6.74 12.22 -7.55
C GLU A 212 -7.19 12.08 -6.08
N LEU A 213 -6.25 11.83 -5.17
CA LEU A 213 -6.55 11.73 -3.74
C LEU A 213 -7.13 13.04 -3.17
N THR A 214 -6.63 14.18 -3.64
CA THR A 214 -7.13 15.51 -3.23
C THR A 214 -8.57 15.74 -3.71
N CYS A 215 -8.90 15.25 -4.91
CA CYS A 215 -10.26 15.30 -5.45
C CYS A 215 -11.22 14.30 -4.80
N GLY A 216 -10.74 13.39 -3.95
CA GLY A 216 -11.55 12.35 -3.31
C GLY A 216 -11.72 11.11 -4.16
N ILE A 217 -10.83 10.86 -5.11
CA ILE A 217 -10.79 9.66 -5.94
C ILE A 217 -10.01 8.58 -5.18
N TYR A 218 -10.69 7.47 -4.92
CA TYR A 218 -10.15 6.38 -4.09
C TYR A 218 -10.12 5.03 -4.81
N SER A 219 -10.28 5.02 -6.13
CA SER A 219 -10.08 3.81 -6.92
C SER A 219 -9.51 4.13 -8.30
N VAL A 220 -8.85 3.15 -8.89
CA VAL A 220 -8.34 3.28 -10.28
C VAL A 220 -9.49 3.46 -11.26
N ALA A 221 -10.63 2.80 -11.01
CA ALA A 221 -11.82 2.91 -11.86
C ALA A 221 -12.41 4.31 -11.86
N GLU A 222 -12.47 4.98 -10.70
CA GLU A 222 -12.90 6.38 -10.58
C GLU A 222 -11.93 7.32 -11.31
N GLY A 223 -10.61 7.10 -11.17
CA GLY A 223 -9.63 7.90 -11.88
C GLY A 223 -9.68 7.71 -13.41
N GLU A 224 -9.90 6.48 -13.88
CA GLU A 224 -10.16 6.20 -15.30
C GLU A 224 -11.44 6.90 -15.78
N ALA A 225 -12.51 6.86 -14.97
CA ALA A 225 -13.76 7.56 -15.27
C ALA A 225 -13.56 9.07 -15.35
N ARG A 226 -12.84 9.67 -14.40
CA ARG A 226 -12.51 11.10 -14.41
C ARG A 226 -11.85 11.52 -15.72
N GLU A 227 -10.89 10.74 -16.18
CA GLU A 227 -10.19 11.04 -17.43
C GLU A 227 -11.12 10.96 -18.64
N VAL A 228 -12.04 9.97 -18.67
CA VAL A 228 -13.08 9.85 -19.70
C VAL A 228 -14.01 11.06 -19.70
N LEU A 229 -14.53 11.45 -18.53
CA LEU A 229 -15.43 12.59 -18.37
C LEU A 229 -14.76 13.91 -18.80
N ARG A 230 -13.51 14.10 -18.39
CA ARG A 230 -12.69 15.28 -18.75
C ARG A 230 -12.47 15.36 -20.27
N ARG A 231 -12.10 14.26 -20.94
CA ARG A 231 -11.93 14.19 -22.40
C ARG A 231 -13.24 14.46 -23.14
N ALA A 232 -14.37 14.06 -22.55
CA ALA A 232 -15.70 14.32 -23.10
C ALA A 232 -16.18 15.75 -22.88
N GLY A 233 -15.43 16.59 -22.16
CA GLY A 233 -15.80 17.97 -21.87
C GLY A 233 -16.97 18.09 -20.90
N LEU A 234 -17.22 17.07 -20.05
CA LEU A 234 -18.24 17.14 -19.01
C LEU A 234 -17.70 17.90 -17.79
N PRO A 235 -18.58 18.62 -17.05
CA PRO A 235 -18.15 19.33 -15.83
C PRO A 235 -17.62 18.35 -14.79
N GLU A 236 -16.61 18.77 -14.02
CA GLU A 236 -16.02 17.97 -12.95
C GLU A 236 -17.07 17.70 -11.87
N PRO A 237 -17.33 16.43 -11.50
CA PRO A 237 -18.23 16.09 -10.42
C PRO A 237 -17.56 16.23 -9.05
N LEU A 238 -18.36 16.10 -8.00
CA LEU A 238 -17.86 15.76 -6.67
C LEU A 238 -17.61 14.25 -6.63
N TRP A 239 -16.42 13.82 -6.27
CA TRP A 239 -16.07 12.41 -6.13
C TRP A 239 -16.32 11.92 -4.69
N ASN A 240 -16.99 10.79 -4.56
CA ASN A 240 -17.32 10.13 -3.29
C ASN A 240 -17.96 11.07 -2.24
N PRO A 241 -18.91 11.97 -2.61
CA PRO A 241 -19.55 12.83 -1.60
C PRO A 241 -20.52 12.03 -0.75
N VAL A 242 -20.64 12.39 0.51
CA VAL A 242 -21.73 11.91 1.36
C VAL A 242 -22.97 12.73 1.06
N LEU A 243 -23.99 12.10 0.49
CA LEU A 243 -25.28 12.74 0.21
C LEU A 243 -26.23 12.58 1.39
N LEU A 244 -26.92 13.66 1.73
CA LEU A 244 -27.95 13.71 2.76
C LEU A 244 -29.24 14.18 2.10
N LEU A 245 -30.36 13.49 2.40
CA LEU A 245 -31.72 13.91 2.05
C LEU A 245 -32.42 14.41 3.33
N ASP A 246 -32.79 15.68 3.37
CA ASP A 246 -33.35 16.33 4.57
C ASP A 246 -32.50 16.13 5.82
N GLY A 247 -31.16 16.23 5.67
CA GLY A 247 -30.20 16.04 6.75
C GLY A 247 -29.94 14.59 7.17
N ARG A 248 -30.61 13.61 6.55
CA ARG A 248 -30.40 12.17 6.83
C ARG A 248 -29.54 11.53 5.76
N PHE A 249 -28.68 10.61 6.17
CA PHE A 249 -27.80 9.88 5.24
C PHE A 249 -28.59 9.19 4.13
N LEU A 250 -28.26 9.50 2.88
CA LEU A 250 -28.83 8.88 1.69
C LEU A 250 -27.89 7.84 1.08
N ALA A 251 -26.73 8.27 0.60
CA ALA A 251 -25.75 7.43 -0.08
C ALA A 251 -24.38 8.13 -0.21
N VAL A 252 -23.39 7.37 -0.67
CA VAL A 252 -22.11 7.88 -1.17
C VAL A 252 -21.96 7.36 -2.61
N PRO A 253 -22.37 8.11 -3.64
CA PRO A 253 -22.13 7.75 -5.04
C PRO A 253 -20.67 7.98 -5.42
N ASP A 254 -20.17 7.28 -6.44
CA ASP A 254 -18.79 7.46 -6.91
C ASP A 254 -18.56 8.88 -7.46
N ALA A 255 -19.56 9.44 -8.19
CA ALA A 255 -19.53 10.83 -8.63
C ALA A 255 -20.91 11.46 -8.55
N PHE A 256 -20.97 12.79 -8.30
CA PHE A 256 -22.21 13.55 -8.17
C PHE A 256 -22.06 14.98 -8.72
N TRP A 257 -23.03 15.42 -9.50
CA TRP A 257 -23.16 16.79 -9.99
C TRP A 257 -24.27 17.53 -9.23
N PRO A 258 -23.92 18.38 -8.25
CA PRO A 258 -24.91 19.04 -7.40
C PRO A 258 -25.90 19.91 -8.19
N GLN A 259 -25.42 20.64 -9.21
CA GLN A 259 -26.22 21.57 -9.98
C GLN A 259 -27.34 20.88 -10.79
N ALA A 260 -27.05 19.69 -11.27
CA ALA A 260 -28.01 18.88 -12.02
C ALA A 260 -28.75 17.84 -11.15
N CYS A 261 -28.26 17.60 -9.94
CA CYS A 261 -28.71 16.52 -9.05
C CYS A 261 -28.67 15.14 -9.73
N VAL A 262 -27.52 14.82 -10.34
CA VAL A 262 -27.27 13.58 -11.06
C VAL A 262 -26.07 12.84 -10.42
N ALA A 263 -26.16 11.53 -10.30
CA ALA A 263 -25.06 10.69 -9.82
C ALA A 263 -24.53 9.74 -10.90
N LEU A 264 -23.28 9.33 -10.77
CA LEU A 264 -22.66 8.23 -11.50
C LEU A 264 -22.19 7.18 -10.48
N GLU A 265 -22.47 5.92 -10.77
CA GLU A 265 -21.98 4.74 -10.06
C GLU A 265 -21.12 3.91 -11.01
N ILE A 266 -19.89 3.58 -10.59
CA ILE A 266 -18.93 2.79 -11.34
C ILE A 266 -18.87 1.40 -10.74
N ASP A 267 -19.63 0.48 -11.33
CA ASP A 267 -19.74 -0.90 -10.82
C ASP A 267 -18.51 -1.72 -11.22
N SER A 268 -17.49 -1.68 -10.38
CA SER A 268 -16.23 -2.44 -10.56
C SER A 268 -16.34 -3.92 -10.13
N ARG A 269 -17.46 -4.33 -9.55
CA ARG A 269 -17.60 -5.61 -8.83
C ARG A 269 -18.46 -6.65 -9.53
N ALA A 270 -18.70 -6.53 -10.82
CA ALA A 270 -19.61 -7.41 -11.57
C ALA A 270 -19.26 -8.93 -11.52
N TRP A 271 -18.12 -9.35 -10.96
CA TRP A 271 -17.64 -10.72 -11.07
C TRP A 271 -17.29 -11.44 -9.75
N HIS A 272 -17.26 -10.77 -8.58
CA HIS A 272 -16.83 -11.41 -7.32
C HIS A 272 -17.54 -10.85 -6.07
N LEU A 273 -18.84 -10.60 -6.12
CA LEU A 273 -19.57 -10.11 -4.96
C LEU A 273 -19.78 -11.22 -3.93
N ARG A 274 -19.28 -11.02 -2.71
CA ARG A 274 -19.83 -11.74 -1.56
C ARG A 274 -21.31 -11.33 -1.42
N PRO A 275 -22.21 -12.25 -1.02
CA PRO A 275 -23.65 -11.95 -0.89
C PRO A 275 -23.93 -10.63 -0.14
N ALA A 276 -23.21 -10.36 0.94
CA ALA A 276 -23.37 -9.15 1.74
C ALA A 276 -22.98 -7.84 1.01
N ASP A 277 -22.05 -7.90 0.05
CA ASP A 277 -21.64 -6.74 -0.76
C ASP A 277 -22.70 -6.46 -1.84
N TYR A 278 -23.29 -7.50 -2.39
CA TYR A 278 -24.40 -7.40 -3.34
C TYR A 278 -25.63 -6.77 -2.69
N GLU A 279 -26.03 -7.24 -1.50
CA GLU A 279 -27.16 -6.68 -0.74
C GLU A 279 -26.95 -5.20 -0.40
N ARG A 280 -25.73 -4.80 -0.04
CA ARG A 280 -25.40 -3.39 0.21
C ARG A 280 -25.55 -2.53 -1.05
N THR A 281 -25.14 -3.04 -2.19
CA THR A 281 -25.24 -2.35 -3.49
C THR A 281 -26.70 -2.19 -3.90
N LEU A 282 -27.53 -3.23 -3.73
CA LEU A 282 -28.97 -3.18 -3.98
C LEU A 282 -29.65 -2.17 -3.06
N THR A 283 -29.35 -2.22 -1.76
CA THR A 283 -29.93 -1.31 -0.77
C THR A 283 -29.60 0.14 -1.07
N ARG A 284 -28.35 0.43 -1.49
CA ARG A 284 -27.91 1.76 -1.90
C ARG A 284 -28.69 2.22 -3.14
N GLY A 285 -28.77 1.36 -4.16
CA GLY A 285 -29.50 1.65 -5.39
C GLY A 285 -30.98 1.96 -5.14
N ASN A 286 -31.64 1.15 -4.30
CA ASN A 286 -33.03 1.36 -3.93
C ASN A 286 -33.27 2.69 -3.19
N ARG A 287 -32.36 3.11 -2.32
CA ARG A 287 -32.43 4.41 -1.62
C ARG A 287 -32.34 5.58 -2.61
N LEU A 288 -31.40 5.55 -3.54
CA LEU A 288 -31.25 6.58 -4.57
C LEU A 288 -32.49 6.64 -5.48
N GLN A 289 -33.03 5.49 -5.89
CA GLN A 289 -34.26 5.42 -6.69
C GLN A 289 -35.48 5.94 -5.91
N ALA A 290 -35.66 5.55 -4.65
CA ALA A 290 -36.73 6.06 -3.80
C ALA A 290 -36.65 7.57 -3.60
N ALA A 291 -35.44 8.13 -3.59
CA ALA A 291 -35.20 9.57 -3.58
C ALA A 291 -35.43 10.24 -4.93
N ARG A 292 -35.77 9.49 -6.00
CA ARG A 292 -35.90 9.98 -7.38
C ARG A 292 -34.66 10.71 -7.91
N LEU A 293 -33.47 10.31 -7.46
CA LEU A 293 -32.21 10.85 -7.91
C LEU A 293 -31.74 10.05 -9.15
N PRO A 294 -31.58 10.67 -10.33
CA PRO A 294 -31.06 10.00 -11.50
C PRO A 294 -29.63 9.47 -11.25
N VAL A 295 -29.42 8.20 -11.57
CA VAL A 295 -28.15 7.54 -11.43
C VAL A 295 -27.77 6.87 -12.74
N VAL A 296 -26.69 7.31 -13.35
CA VAL A 296 -26.08 6.61 -14.47
C VAL A 296 -25.17 5.53 -13.90
N ARG A 297 -25.24 4.32 -14.43
CA ARG A 297 -24.38 3.20 -14.02
C ARG A 297 -23.46 2.80 -15.15
N ALA A 298 -22.19 2.60 -14.84
CA ALA A 298 -21.19 2.19 -15.79
C ALA A 298 -20.23 1.18 -15.19
N THR A 299 -19.78 0.22 -15.99
CA THR A 299 -18.67 -0.65 -15.57
C THR A 299 -17.33 -0.03 -15.98
N PRO A 300 -16.21 -0.34 -15.30
CA PRO A 300 -14.88 0.08 -15.73
C PRO A 300 -14.55 -0.39 -17.15
N HIS A 301 -15.09 -1.54 -17.56
CA HIS A 301 -14.94 -2.04 -18.91
C HIS A 301 -15.61 -1.14 -19.94
N GLN A 302 -16.87 -0.77 -19.73
CA GLN A 302 -17.59 0.16 -20.63
C GLN A 302 -16.86 1.48 -20.76
N LEU A 303 -16.40 2.06 -19.64
CA LEU A 303 -15.67 3.32 -19.65
C LEU A 303 -14.35 3.24 -20.45
N ARG A 304 -13.69 2.07 -20.49
CA ARG A 304 -12.45 1.87 -21.28
C ARG A 304 -12.69 1.53 -22.74
N SER A 305 -13.71 0.69 -23.03
CA SER A 305 -13.93 0.14 -24.37
C SER A 305 -14.83 1.01 -25.24
N ASP A 306 -15.94 1.50 -24.69
CA ASP A 306 -16.90 2.40 -25.33
C ASP A 306 -17.64 3.25 -24.30
N ALA A 307 -17.06 4.37 -23.94
CA ALA A 307 -17.68 5.34 -23.04
C ALA A 307 -18.80 6.18 -23.68
N GLY A 308 -18.94 6.12 -24.99
CA GLY A 308 -19.89 6.95 -25.77
C GLY A 308 -21.31 6.93 -25.22
N PRO A 309 -21.95 5.78 -24.99
CA PRO A 309 -23.28 5.70 -24.41
C PRO A 309 -23.40 6.38 -23.05
N VAL A 310 -22.48 6.09 -22.13
CA VAL A 310 -22.46 6.66 -20.76
C VAL A 310 -22.31 8.19 -20.82
N VAL A 311 -21.41 8.69 -21.66
CA VAL A 311 -21.18 10.13 -21.85
C VAL A 311 -22.42 10.83 -22.43
N ARG A 312 -23.11 10.23 -23.41
CA ARG A 312 -24.34 10.80 -23.98
C ARG A 312 -25.44 10.88 -22.93
N GLU A 313 -25.66 9.84 -22.14
CA GLU A 313 -26.66 9.81 -21.09
C GLU A 313 -26.39 10.88 -20.02
N LEU A 314 -25.15 10.95 -19.53
CA LEU A 314 -24.73 11.99 -18.60
C LEU A 314 -24.92 13.39 -19.17
N ARG A 315 -24.51 13.62 -20.44
CA ARG A 315 -24.67 14.93 -21.09
C ARG A 315 -26.15 15.35 -21.17
N THR A 316 -27.04 14.42 -21.52
CA THR A 316 -28.48 14.69 -21.54
C THR A 316 -29.01 15.06 -20.17
N LEU A 317 -28.70 14.28 -19.14
CA LEU A 317 -29.16 14.56 -17.78
C LEU A 317 -28.60 15.88 -17.23
N LEU A 318 -27.32 16.14 -17.48
CA LEU A 318 -26.67 17.39 -17.01
C LEU A 318 -27.25 18.63 -17.71
N ALA A 319 -27.67 18.52 -18.96
CA ALA A 319 -28.27 19.63 -19.73
C ALA A 319 -29.74 19.90 -19.35
N THR A 320 -30.46 18.88 -18.89
CA THR A 320 -31.91 18.97 -18.56
C THR A 320 -32.18 19.13 -17.06
N GLY A 321 -31.16 19.07 -16.19
CA GLY A 321 -31.33 19.26 -14.75
C GLY A 321 -31.70 20.69 -14.34
N PRO A 322 -32.00 20.90 -13.04
CA PRO A 322 -31.88 19.98 -11.92
C PRO A 322 -33.01 18.93 -11.86
N HIS A 323 -32.66 17.73 -11.39
CA HIS A 323 -33.57 16.60 -11.28
C HIS A 323 -33.93 16.27 -9.82
N GLY A 324 -35.01 15.51 -9.64
CA GLY A 324 -35.38 14.89 -8.36
C GLY A 324 -35.50 15.88 -7.21
N PRO A 325 -34.98 15.51 -6.03
CA PRO A 325 -35.13 16.31 -4.82
C PRO A 325 -34.04 17.37 -4.64
N TYR A 326 -33.71 18.10 -5.71
CA TYR A 326 -32.59 19.06 -5.76
C TYR A 326 -32.49 19.96 -4.52
N HIS A 327 -33.59 20.57 -4.07
CA HIS A 327 -33.59 21.48 -2.91
C HIS A 327 -33.49 20.77 -1.54
N ARG A 328 -33.60 19.45 -1.53
CA ARG A 328 -33.59 18.64 -0.30
C ARG A 328 -32.27 17.87 -0.13
N ILE A 329 -31.43 17.84 -1.16
CA ILE A 329 -30.14 17.17 -1.11
C ILE A 329 -29.06 18.17 -0.69
N THR A 330 -28.36 17.81 0.36
CA THR A 330 -27.11 18.45 0.77
C THR A 330 -25.96 17.42 0.71
N TRP A 331 -24.75 17.90 0.65
CA TRP A 331 -23.58 17.01 0.57
C TRP A 331 -22.45 17.50 1.45
N THR A 332 -21.60 16.56 1.87
CA THR A 332 -20.30 16.85 2.49
C THR A 332 -19.23 16.04 1.78
N ARG A 333 -18.00 16.54 1.78
CA ARG A 333 -16.87 15.70 1.33
C ARG A 333 -16.68 14.58 2.34
N ALA A 334 -16.46 13.36 1.87
CA ALA A 334 -16.07 12.27 2.76
C ALA A 334 -14.82 12.70 3.56
N ARG A 335 -14.88 12.58 4.88
CA ARG A 335 -13.69 12.75 5.72
C ARG A 335 -12.79 11.54 5.43
N GLY A 336 -11.67 11.76 4.76
CA GLY A 336 -10.63 10.76 4.56
C GLY A 336 -9.67 10.75 5.71
#